data_1d7b2d01c968a085df5283e83743a4f8
#
_entry.id   1d7b2d01c968a085df5283e83743a4f8
#
_cell.length_a   1.000
_cell.length_b   1.000
_cell.length_c   1.000
_cell.angle_alpha   90.00
_cell.angle_beta   90.00
_cell.angle_gamma   90.00
#
_symmetry.space_group_name_H-M   'P 1'
#
loop_
_entity.id
_entity.type
_entity.pdbx_description
1 polymer ?
#
loop_
_entity_poly.entity_id
_entity_poly.type
_entity_poly.pdbx_seq_one_letter_code
_entity_poly.pdbx_strand_id
1 'polypeptide(L)'
;MPSKAVVHRWETLDLEKVTEMISRKIVTGERQMMAQVYLKRGAQVPMHQHASEQMTYVLQGLLRCRIGDEELVVGEGEVLHIPPGRPHQAEALDDTFEIDVFSPAREDWLVARDDTPEARSPKP
;
A
#
# COMPACT_ATOMS: atom_id res chain seq x y z
N MET A 1 13.48 12.23 -23.34
CA MET A 1 14.63 12.16 -22.41
C MET A 1 14.45 10.99 -21.47
N PRO A 2 15.46 10.16 -21.33
CA PRO A 2 15.37 9.12 -20.33
C PRO A 2 15.36 9.72 -18.92
N SER A 3 14.61 9.09 -18.05
CA SER A 3 14.57 9.50 -16.66
C SER A 3 15.88 9.15 -15.97
N LYS A 4 16.26 9.94 -15.00
CA LYS A 4 17.46 9.69 -14.21
C LYS A 4 17.18 8.62 -13.17
N ALA A 5 18.20 7.83 -12.85
CA ALA A 5 18.15 6.93 -11.72
C ALA A 5 18.15 7.75 -10.43
N VAL A 6 17.35 7.36 -9.46
CA VAL A 6 17.20 8.07 -8.19
C VAL A 6 17.29 7.08 -7.05
N VAL A 7 17.99 7.46 -6.00
CA VAL A 7 18.01 6.69 -4.76
C VAL A 7 17.07 7.36 -3.75
N HIS A 8 16.11 6.59 -3.27
CA HIS A 8 15.20 7.04 -2.22
C HIS A 8 15.56 6.36 -0.91
N ARG A 9 15.38 7.06 0.19
CA ARG A 9 15.60 6.49 1.53
C ARG A 9 14.30 6.55 2.30
N TRP A 10 13.84 5.41 2.76
CA TRP A 10 12.59 5.35 3.53
C TRP A 10 12.61 6.30 4.73
N GLU A 11 13.74 6.40 5.40
CA GLU A 11 13.85 7.21 6.62
C GLU A 11 13.66 8.71 6.39
N THR A 12 13.86 9.18 5.15
CA THR A 12 13.70 10.60 4.81
C THR A 12 12.35 10.92 4.21
N LEU A 13 11.51 9.92 3.99
CA LEU A 13 10.19 10.10 3.41
C LEU A 13 9.16 10.37 4.50
N ASP A 14 8.18 11.21 4.15
CA ASP A 14 7.10 11.53 5.07
C ASP A 14 6.21 10.33 5.33
N LEU A 15 5.89 10.12 6.59
CA LEU A 15 4.90 9.12 6.97
C LEU A 15 3.51 9.74 6.82
N GLU A 16 2.69 9.13 5.97
CA GLU A 16 1.32 9.58 5.75
C GLU A 16 0.39 8.79 6.64
N LYS A 17 -0.40 9.49 7.44
CA LYS A 17 -1.41 8.85 8.27
C LYS A 17 -2.67 8.68 7.42
N VAL A 18 -3.02 7.44 7.12
CA VAL A 18 -4.20 7.13 6.31
C VAL A 18 -5.44 7.07 7.20
N THR A 19 -5.33 6.37 8.32
CA THR A 19 -6.34 6.30 9.38
C THR A 19 -5.63 6.31 10.72
N GLU A 20 -6.37 6.24 11.81
CA GLU A 20 -5.76 6.11 13.13
C GLU A 20 -4.92 4.83 13.26
N MET A 21 -5.20 3.84 12.44
CA MET A 21 -4.57 2.53 12.54
C MET A 21 -3.64 2.20 11.37
N ILE A 22 -3.61 3.03 10.32
CA ILE A 22 -2.83 2.75 9.11
C ILE A 22 -2.00 3.97 8.74
N SER A 23 -0.70 3.74 8.52
CA SER A 23 0.24 4.76 8.04
C SER A 23 1.06 4.17 6.92
N ARG A 24 1.58 5.04 6.05
CA ARG A 24 2.37 4.56 4.91
C ARG A 24 3.41 5.57 4.46
N LYS A 25 4.44 5.05 3.78
CA LYS A 25 5.44 5.84 3.04
C LYS A 25 5.46 5.32 1.62
N ILE A 26 5.56 6.23 0.64
CA ILE A 26 5.44 5.89 -0.77
C ILE A 26 6.66 6.33 -1.55
N VAL A 27 7.15 5.43 -2.41
CA VAL A 27 8.11 5.74 -3.47
C VAL A 27 7.44 5.40 -4.79
N THR A 28 7.36 6.35 -5.71
CA THR A 28 6.76 6.10 -7.00
C THR A 28 7.77 6.27 -8.12
N GLY A 29 7.74 5.35 -9.07
CA GLY A 29 8.48 5.43 -10.33
C GLY A 29 7.54 5.79 -11.46
N GLU A 30 7.98 5.54 -12.70
CA GLU A 30 7.16 5.84 -13.88
C GLU A 30 6.02 4.84 -14.07
N ARG A 31 6.28 3.58 -13.81
CA ARG A 31 5.34 2.48 -14.10
C ARG A 31 5.00 1.65 -12.88
N GLN A 32 5.56 1.98 -11.74
CA GLN A 32 5.33 1.21 -10.53
C GLN A 32 5.47 2.09 -9.31
N MET A 33 4.87 1.63 -8.25
CA MET A 33 4.89 2.30 -6.97
C MET A 33 5.22 1.27 -5.90
N MET A 34 5.99 1.68 -4.91
CA MET A 34 6.33 0.86 -3.77
C MET A 34 5.93 1.61 -2.50
N ALA A 35 5.30 0.93 -1.58
CA ALA A 35 4.88 1.54 -0.32
C ALA A 35 5.26 0.67 0.86
N GLN A 36 5.74 1.31 1.92
CA GLN A 36 5.80 0.68 3.24
C GLN A 36 4.50 1.02 3.95
N VAL A 37 3.79 0.02 4.43
CA VAL A 37 2.50 0.21 5.08
C VAL A 37 2.56 -0.40 6.48
N TYR A 38 2.13 0.37 7.45
CA TYR A 38 2.07 -0.03 8.85
C TYR A 38 0.61 -0.13 9.26
N LEU A 39 0.20 -1.29 9.75
CA LEU A 39 -1.18 -1.51 10.19
C LEU A 39 -1.16 -1.99 11.63
N LYS A 40 -1.90 -1.31 12.48
CA LYS A 40 -2.09 -1.76 13.85
C LYS A 40 -3.05 -2.94 13.85
N ARG A 41 -2.91 -3.81 14.82
CA ARG A 41 -3.85 -4.93 15.00
C ARG A 41 -5.28 -4.42 14.99
N GLY A 42 -6.12 -5.04 14.20
CA GLY A 42 -7.52 -4.65 14.02
C GLY A 42 -7.77 -3.67 12.90
N ALA A 43 -6.71 -3.13 12.28
CA ALA A 43 -6.87 -2.22 11.16
C ALA A 43 -7.58 -2.91 10.01
N GLN A 44 -8.46 -2.18 9.36
CA GLN A 44 -9.25 -2.70 8.24
C GLN A 44 -9.01 -1.88 6.99
N VAL A 45 -8.76 -2.58 5.89
CA VAL A 45 -8.75 -1.99 4.56
C VAL A 45 -10.06 -2.42 3.90
N PRO A 46 -10.98 -1.48 3.67
CA PRO A 46 -12.30 -1.85 3.11
C PRO A 46 -12.19 -2.45 1.72
N MET A 47 -13.23 -3.17 1.33
CA MET A 47 -13.31 -3.74 -0.01
C MET A 47 -13.12 -2.66 -1.06
N HIS A 48 -12.20 -2.86 -1.97
CA HIS A 48 -11.91 -1.93 -3.06
C HIS A 48 -11.30 -2.68 -4.22
N GLN A 49 -11.18 -2.00 -5.36
CA GLN A 49 -10.49 -2.55 -6.52
C GLN A 49 -9.76 -1.43 -7.24
N HIS A 50 -8.72 -1.79 -7.94
CA HIS A 50 -7.92 -0.84 -8.72
C HIS A 50 -7.32 -1.55 -9.92
N ALA A 51 -6.97 -0.75 -10.94
CA ALA A 51 -6.39 -1.30 -12.17
C ALA A 51 -4.98 -1.85 -11.94
N SER A 52 -4.29 -1.38 -10.92
CA SER A 52 -2.94 -1.84 -10.62
C SER A 52 -2.93 -3.30 -10.20
N GLU A 53 -1.96 -4.03 -10.75
CA GLU A 53 -1.56 -5.31 -10.17
C GLU A 53 -0.82 -5.03 -8.88
N GLN A 54 -1.00 -5.87 -7.87
CA GLN A 54 -0.41 -5.64 -6.55
C GLN A 54 0.31 -6.87 -6.04
N MET A 55 1.50 -6.65 -5.47
CA MET A 55 2.21 -7.64 -4.67
C MET A 55 2.32 -7.09 -3.26
N THR A 56 1.93 -7.88 -2.27
CA THR A 56 2.02 -7.51 -0.87
C THR A 56 2.96 -8.46 -0.15
N TYR A 57 4.07 -7.94 0.34
CA TYR A 57 5.07 -8.71 1.07
C TYR A 57 4.96 -8.37 2.55
N VAL A 58 4.57 -9.34 3.37
CA VAL A 58 4.47 -9.15 4.81
C VAL A 58 5.84 -9.42 5.43
N LEU A 59 6.43 -8.38 6.02
CA LEU A 59 7.71 -8.50 6.72
C LEU A 59 7.52 -8.93 8.17
N GLN A 60 6.47 -8.39 8.81
CA GLN A 60 6.11 -8.72 10.18
C GLN A 60 4.61 -8.67 10.30
N GLY A 61 4.03 -9.57 11.09
CA GLY A 61 2.62 -9.55 11.37
C GLY A 61 1.82 -10.60 10.63
N LEU A 62 0.54 -10.34 10.49
CA LEU A 62 -0.40 -11.32 9.94
C LEU A 62 -1.61 -10.58 9.38
N LEU A 63 -1.95 -10.87 8.12
CA LEU A 63 -3.10 -10.29 7.45
C LEU A 63 -4.10 -11.36 7.08
N ARG A 64 -5.38 -11.05 7.24
CA ARG A 64 -6.44 -11.83 6.63
C ARG A 64 -6.97 -11.03 5.44
N CYS A 65 -6.92 -11.61 4.26
CA CYS A 65 -7.30 -10.94 3.02
C CYS A 65 -8.43 -11.69 2.36
N ARG A 66 -9.35 -10.93 1.78
CA ARG A 66 -10.41 -11.49 0.96
C ARG A 66 -10.26 -10.94 -0.45
N ILE A 67 -10.12 -11.83 -1.42
CA ILE A 67 -9.94 -11.47 -2.82
C ILE A 67 -11.03 -12.18 -3.61
N GLY A 68 -12.04 -11.41 -4.07
CA GLY A 68 -13.24 -12.01 -4.60
C GLY A 68 -13.87 -12.89 -3.53
N ASP A 69 -13.99 -14.19 -3.85
CA ASP A 69 -14.57 -15.16 -2.93
C ASP A 69 -13.52 -15.91 -2.11
N GLU A 70 -12.25 -15.65 -2.34
CA GLU A 70 -11.18 -16.35 -1.65
C GLU A 70 -10.78 -15.63 -0.38
N GLU A 71 -10.61 -16.38 0.70
CA GLU A 71 -10.07 -15.85 1.94
C GLU A 71 -8.69 -16.46 2.16
N LEU A 72 -7.71 -15.59 2.36
CA LEU A 72 -6.31 -15.97 2.48
C LEU A 72 -5.71 -15.32 3.71
N VAL A 73 -4.79 -16.03 4.37
CA VAL A 73 -4.02 -15.48 5.47
C VAL A 73 -2.57 -15.39 5.02
N VAL A 74 -1.97 -14.22 5.19
CA VAL A 74 -0.61 -13.93 4.75
C VAL A 74 0.21 -13.54 5.97
N GLY A 75 1.28 -14.26 6.22
CA GLY A 75 2.15 -14.03 7.37
C GLY A 75 3.56 -13.64 6.97
N GLU A 76 4.44 -13.59 7.96
CA GLU A 76 5.82 -13.17 7.77
C GLU A 76 6.52 -13.97 6.69
N GLY A 77 7.20 -13.25 5.79
CA GLY A 77 7.97 -13.87 4.71
C GLY A 77 7.13 -14.31 3.53
N GLU A 78 5.83 -14.07 3.56
CA GLU A 78 4.94 -14.47 2.47
C GLU A 78 4.57 -13.28 1.59
N VAL A 79 4.32 -13.56 0.32
CA VAL A 79 3.93 -12.56 -0.66
C VAL A 79 2.57 -12.95 -1.23
N LEU A 80 1.63 -12.00 -1.16
CA LEU A 80 0.32 -12.16 -1.75
C LEU A 80 0.30 -11.43 -3.10
N HIS A 81 -0.13 -12.12 -4.14
CA HIS A 81 -0.34 -11.53 -5.46
C HIS A 81 -1.81 -11.26 -5.67
N ILE A 82 -2.14 -10.01 -5.96
CA ILE A 82 -3.52 -9.60 -6.27
C ILE A 82 -3.57 -9.16 -7.73
N PRO A 83 -4.28 -9.92 -8.59
CA PRO A 83 -4.39 -9.56 -10.01
C PRO A 83 -5.11 -8.21 -10.21
N PRO A 84 -4.87 -7.56 -11.36
CA PRO A 84 -5.54 -6.29 -11.65
C PRO A 84 -7.05 -6.42 -11.59
N GLY A 85 -7.70 -5.39 -11.02
CA GLY A 85 -9.16 -5.28 -11.04
C GLY A 85 -9.91 -6.21 -10.11
N ARG A 86 -9.23 -7.05 -9.33
CA ARG A 86 -9.91 -7.97 -8.41
C ARG A 86 -10.32 -7.22 -7.14
N PRO A 87 -11.61 -7.25 -6.77
CA PRO A 87 -12.03 -6.67 -5.50
C PRO A 87 -11.35 -7.37 -4.34
N HIS A 88 -10.86 -6.61 -3.38
CA HIS A 88 -10.16 -7.17 -2.23
C HIS A 88 -10.28 -6.28 -1.00
N GLN A 89 -10.12 -6.92 0.15
CA GLN A 89 -10.10 -6.25 1.46
C GLN A 89 -9.10 -6.97 2.35
N ALA A 90 -8.69 -6.31 3.42
CA ALA A 90 -7.74 -6.89 4.36
C ALA A 90 -8.04 -6.45 5.79
N GLU A 91 -7.64 -7.29 6.72
CA GLU A 91 -7.68 -6.98 8.15
C GLU A 91 -6.35 -7.40 8.76
N ALA A 92 -5.76 -6.53 9.56
CA ALA A 92 -4.55 -6.87 10.30
C ALA A 92 -4.93 -7.68 11.55
N LEU A 93 -4.49 -8.93 11.59
CA LEU A 93 -4.74 -9.80 12.73
C LEU A 93 -3.74 -9.56 13.85
N ASP A 94 -2.65 -8.87 13.54
CA ASP A 94 -1.62 -8.43 14.46
C ASP A 94 -1.04 -7.13 13.91
N ASP A 95 -0.19 -6.44 14.69
CA ASP A 95 0.54 -5.31 14.16
C ASP A 95 1.35 -5.78 12.96
N THR A 96 1.17 -5.13 11.82
CA THR A 96 1.73 -5.61 10.57
C THR A 96 2.56 -4.52 9.89
N PHE A 97 3.71 -4.94 9.36
CA PHE A 97 4.53 -4.11 8.49
C PHE A 97 4.67 -4.85 7.17
N GLU A 98 4.23 -4.20 6.11
CA GLU A 98 4.24 -4.79 4.78
C GLU A 98 4.82 -3.84 3.75
N ILE A 99 5.28 -4.40 2.64
CA ILE A 99 5.64 -3.64 1.45
C ILE A 99 4.66 -4.00 0.36
N ASP A 100 4.00 -2.99 -0.20
CA ASP A 100 3.12 -3.15 -1.34
C ASP A 100 3.80 -2.61 -2.58
N VAL A 101 3.70 -3.38 -3.68
CA VAL A 101 4.19 -2.95 -4.99
C VAL A 101 3.01 -2.94 -5.94
N PHE A 102 2.81 -1.82 -6.63
CA PHE A 102 1.72 -1.64 -7.59
C PHE A 102 2.28 -1.34 -8.97
N SER A 103 1.67 -1.92 -10.01
CA SER A 103 1.99 -1.63 -11.40
C SER A 103 0.69 -1.66 -12.22
N PRO A 104 0.32 -0.54 -12.84
CA PRO A 104 0.89 0.79 -12.74
C PRO A 104 0.70 1.41 -11.35
N ALA A 105 1.32 2.55 -11.12
CA ALA A 105 1.18 3.25 -9.84
C ALA A 105 -0.30 3.56 -9.55
N ARG A 106 -0.63 3.59 -8.27
CA ARG A 106 -1.98 3.96 -7.84
C ARG A 106 -2.12 5.47 -7.86
N GLU A 107 -2.79 5.98 -8.87
CA GLU A 107 -2.99 7.41 -9.04
C GLU A 107 -3.80 8.01 -7.90
N ASP A 108 -4.76 7.28 -7.35
CA ASP A 108 -5.57 7.73 -6.23
C ASP A 108 -4.71 8.04 -4.99
N TRP A 109 -3.59 7.32 -4.82
CA TRP A 109 -2.65 7.60 -3.74
C TRP A 109 -1.78 8.82 -4.06
N LEU A 110 -1.45 9.04 -5.34
CA LEU A 110 -0.58 10.12 -5.75
C LEU A 110 -1.28 11.47 -5.79
N VAL A 111 -2.58 11.50 -6.04
CA VAL A 111 -3.35 12.74 -6.03
C VAL A 111 -3.24 13.45 -4.68
N ALA A 112 -3.25 12.69 -3.60
CA ALA A 112 -3.13 13.24 -2.25
C ALA A 112 -1.74 13.81 -1.98
N ARG A 113 -0.78 13.59 -2.88
CA ARG A 113 0.61 14.05 -2.75
C ARG A 113 0.96 15.17 -3.72
N ASP A 114 -0.03 15.71 -4.39
CA ASP A 114 0.15 16.88 -5.23
C ASP A 114 0.75 18.02 -4.40
N ASP A 115 1.53 18.90 -5.03
CA ASP A 115 2.22 19.99 -4.35
C ASP A 115 1.30 21.11 -3.89
N THR A 116 0.04 21.10 -4.28
CA THR A 116 -0.89 22.10 -3.80
C THR A 116 -1.21 21.86 -2.33
N PRO A 117 -1.40 22.91 -1.54
CA PRO A 117 -1.74 22.74 -0.12
C PRO A 117 -3.01 21.91 0.08
N GLU A 118 -3.97 22.06 -0.78
CA GLU A 118 -5.24 21.33 -0.69
C GLU A 118 -5.03 19.85 -0.89
N ALA A 119 -4.20 19.50 -1.87
CA ALA A 119 -3.95 18.10 -2.16
C ALA A 119 -3.09 17.42 -1.09
N ARG A 120 -2.37 18.22 -0.31
CA ARG A 120 -1.52 17.68 0.77
C ARG A 120 -2.26 17.51 2.08
N SER A 121 -3.50 17.93 2.12
CA SER A 121 -4.32 17.71 3.32
C SER A 121 -4.50 16.21 3.53
N PRO A 122 -4.41 15.75 4.80
CA PRO A 122 -4.57 14.33 5.09
C PRO A 122 -5.94 13.84 4.64
N LYS A 123 -5.96 12.70 4.00
CA LYS A 123 -7.20 12.04 3.60
C LYS A 123 -7.22 10.65 4.19
N PRO A 124 -8.33 10.29 4.79
CA PRO A 124 -8.49 8.94 5.35
C PRO A 124 -8.46 7.87 4.28
#